data_9221547225a4f97bb315acdb00890ea9
#
_entry.id   9221547225a4f97bb315acdb00890ea9
#
_cell.length_a   1.000
_cell.length_b   1.000
_cell.length_c   1.000
_cell.angle_alpha   90.00
_cell.angle_beta   90.00
_cell.angle_gamma   90.00
#
_symmetry.space_group_name_H-M   'P 1'
#
loop_
_entity.id
_entity.type
_entity.pdbx_description
1 polymer ?
#
loop_
_entity_poly.entity_id
_entity_poly.type
_entity_poly.pdbx_seq_one_letter_code
_entity_poly.pdbx_strand_id
1 'polypeptide(L)'
;MIWETDVRRVAGIDVGGTFTDLLLTEQDGTGASVRLAKVPTSAANQALGVVRAIEAAGASPADLDLIIHGTTATTNAVLERKVAKVGLITTEGFRDVLELGRRTRPRAYGMTGTFEPLIERPFRREVPERMNAQGEVVTPLDEAAVRREAEALAAAGCEAVVIHFLHSYANPAHEIRAGEIVKGLWPNGYVTLGHELLSEYREYERGTTASVNAAVQPILDRYVQRLQGDLSAKGFRRDLLVMNGNGGTVSATLVAREAAKTVMSGPA
;
A
#
# COMPACT_ATOMS: atom_id res chain seq x y z
N MET A 1 47.05 -12.62 -3.38
CA MET A 1 45.69 -12.35 -2.88
C MET A 1 44.81 -12.32 -4.11
N ILE A 2 44.17 -13.45 -4.45
CA ILE A 2 43.30 -13.60 -5.61
C ILE A 2 41.98 -13.00 -5.16
N TRP A 3 41.56 -11.89 -5.78
CA TRP A 3 40.22 -11.35 -5.63
C TRP A 3 39.28 -12.38 -6.28
N GLU A 4 38.54 -13.13 -5.46
CA GLU A 4 37.37 -13.86 -5.93
C GLU A 4 36.44 -12.79 -6.52
N THR A 5 36.27 -12.80 -7.83
CA THR A 5 35.29 -11.96 -8.54
C THR A 5 33.92 -12.55 -8.20
N ASP A 6 33.34 -12.01 -7.15
CA ASP A 6 31.97 -12.38 -6.73
C ASP A 6 31.02 -12.04 -7.89
N VAL A 7 30.43 -13.04 -8.50
CA VAL A 7 29.45 -12.85 -9.58
C VAL A 7 28.19 -12.25 -8.97
N ARG A 8 27.89 -11.00 -9.31
CA ARG A 8 26.67 -10.33 -8.84
C ARG A 8 25.50 -10.66 -9.76
N ARG A 9 24.44 -11.26 -9.22
CA ARG A 9 23.22 -11.64 -9.91
C ARG A 9 22.02 -10.84 -9.41
N VAL A 10 21.40 -10.05 -10.30
CA VAL A 10 20.25 -9.22 -9.99
C VAL A 10 19.09 -9.58 -10.94
N ALA A 11 17.93 -9.88 -10.37
CA ALA A 11 16.72 -10.14 -11.14
C ALA A 11 15.74 -8.97 -11.02
N GLY A 12 15.38 -8.35 -12.15
CA GLY A 12 14.23 -7.47 -12.28
C GLY A 12 13.03 -8.28 -12.78
N ILE A 13 11.92 -8.27 -12.05
CA ILE A 13 10.75 -9.12 -12.35
C ILE A 13 9.49 -8.27 -12.32
N ASP A 14 8.76 -8.25 -13.43
CA ASP A 14 7.45 -7.60 -13.51
C ASP A 14 6.34 -8.63 -13.63
N VAL A 15 5.42 -8.62 -12.65
CA VAL A 15 4.25 -9.52 -12.62
C VAL A 15 3.02 -8.76 -13.10
N GLY A 16 2.72 -8.96 -14.39
CA GLY A 16 1.47 -8.48 -14.99
C GLY A 16 0.31 -9.46 -14.80
N GLY A 17 -0.88 -9.07 -15.24
CA GLY A 17 -2.09 -9.90 -15.16
C GLY A 17 -2.03 -11.19 -16.00
N THR A 18 -1.28 -11.19 -17.12
CA THR A 18 -1.23 -12.29 -18.11
C THR A 18 0.14 -12.98 -18.14
N PHE A 19 1.20 -12.20 -18.09
CA PHE A 19 2.58 -12.70 -18.15
C PHE A 19 3.42 -12.11 -17.03
N THR A 20 4.43 -12.87 -16.62
CA THR A 20 5.52 -12.43 -15.77
C THR A 20 6.76 -12.33 -16.64
N ASP A 21 7.33 -11.16 -16.71
CA ASP A 21 8.54 -10.85 -17.43
C ASP A 21 9.72 -10.77 -16.45
N LEU A 22 10.87 -11.31 -16.85
CA LEU A 22 12.08 -11.30 -16.03
C LEU A 22 13.27 -10.86 -16.86
N LEU A 23 14.10 -10.00 -16.28
CA LEU A 23 15.43 -9.62 -16.73
C LEU A 23 16.43 -10.02 -15.64
N LEU A 24 17.33 -10.94 -15.95
CA LEU A 24 18.43 -11.36 -15.08
C LEU A 24 19.73 -10.77 -15.60
N THR A 25 20.42 -10.02 -14.75
CA THR A 25 21.79 -9.53 -15.02
C THR A 25 22.78 -10.32 -14.19
N GLU A 26 23.86 -10.74 -14.83
CA GLU A 26 25.02 -11.35 -14.17
C GLU A 26 26.24 -10.50 -14.52
N GLN A 27 26.95 -10.04 -13.51
CA GLN A 27 28.15 -9.23 -13.66
C GLN A 27 29.29 -9.89 -12.91
N ASP A 28 30.38 -10.12 -13.59
CA ASP A 28 31.66 -10.57 -13.01
C ASP A 28 32.78 -9.58 -13.37
N GLY A 29 34.01 -9.85 -12.92
CA GLY A 29 35.17 -9.00 -13.22
C GLY A 29 35.56 -8.96 -14.71
N THR A 30 34.93 -9.76 -15.59
CA THR A 30 35.25 -9.89 -17.01
C THR A 30 34.17 -9.31 -17.91
N GLY A 31 32.95 -9.11 -17.44
CA GLY A 31 31.84 -8.56 -18.21
C GLY A 31 30.49 -8.65 -17.54
N ALA A 32 29.46 -8.29 -18.32
CA ALA A 32 28.07 -8.39 -17.92
C ALA A 32 27.28 -9.19 -18.95
N SER A 33 26.41 -10.07 -18.51
CA SER A 33 25.44 -10.77 -19.34
C SER A 33 24.01 -10.47 -18.92
N VAL A 34 23.08 -10.57 -19.87
CA VAL A 34 21.65 -10.35 -19.63
C VAL A 34 20.88 -11.55 -20.18
N ARG A 35 19.99 -12.10 -19.37
CA ARG A 35 19.04 -13.14 -19.78
C ARG A 35 17.62 -12.65 -19.56
N LEU A 36 16.75 -12.96 -20.51
CA LEU A 36 15.33 -12.62 -20.46
C LEU A 36 14.50 -13.89 -20.36
N ALA A 37 13.42 -13.83 -19.56
CA ALA A 37 12.42 -14.88 -19.53
C ALA A 37 11.03 -14.27 -19.48
N LYS A 38 10.07 -14.98 -20.07
CA LYS A 38 8.66 -14.62 -20.05
C LYS A 38 7.84 -15.88 -19.79
N VAL A 39 7.02 -15.86 -18.74
CA VAL A 39 6.16 -17.00 -18.36
C VAL A 39 4.73 -16.55 -18.16
N PRO A 40 3.72 -17.42 -18.39
CA PRO A 40 2.33 -17.08 -18.04
C PRO A 40 2.18 -16.84 -16.55
N THR A 41 1.49 -15.75 -16.17
CA THR A 41 1.13 -15.48 -14.79
C THR A 41 -0.03 -16.36 -14.37
N SER A 42 0.05 -16.98 -13.20
CA SER A 42 -1.07 -17.72 -12.61
C SER A 42 -1.95 -16.75 -11.80
N ALA A 43 -3.21 -16.60 -12.20
CA ALA A 43 -4.19 -15.79 -11.47
C ALA A 43 -4.41 -16.30 -10.01
N ALA A 44 -4.26 -17.61 -9.79
CA ALA A 44 -4.43 -18.21 -8.46
C ALA A 44 -3.23 -17.97 -7.52
N ASN A 45 -2.02 -17.82 -8.08
CA ASN A 45 -0.80 -17.57 -7.31
C ASN A 45 0.22 -16.79 -8.16
N GLN A 46 0.15 -15.47 -8.12
CA GLN A 46 1.07 -14.60 -8.84
C GLN A 46 2.53 -14.75 -8.35
N ALA A 47 2.74 -15.04 -7.06
CA ALA A 47 4.07 -15.25 -6.50
C ALA A 47 4.80 -16.45 -7.14
N LEU A 48 4.06 -17.50 -7.56
CA LEU A 48 4.63 -18.64 -8.26
C LEU A 48 5.18 -18.26 -9.64
N GLY A 49 4.63 -17.23 -10.29
CA GLY A 49 5.14 -16.69 -11.54
C GLY A 49 6.57 -16.21 -11.42
N VAL A 50 6.91 -15.57 -10.30
CA VAL A 50 8.26 -15.07 -10.01
C VAL A 50 9.28 -16.22 -9.98
N VAL A 51 9.00 -17.28 -9.21
CA VAL A 51 9.88 -18.45 -9.10
C VAL A 51 10.07 -19.12 -10.47
N ARG A 52 8.97 -19.34 -11.21
CA ARG A 52 9.01 -19.93 -12.55
C ARG A 52 9.81 -19.08 -13.56
N ALA A 53 9.70 -17.76 -13.48
CA ALA A 53 10.47 -16.87 -14.36
C ALA A 53 11.97 -16.96 -14.07
N ILE A 54 12.38 -17.05 -12.80
CA ILE A 54 13.78 -17.25 -12.42
C ILE A 54 14.30 -18.60 -12.95
N GLU A 55 13.55 -19.68 -12.75
CA GLU A 55 13.91 -21.02 -13.24
C GLU A 55 13.97 -21.05 -14.77
N ALA A 56 13.04 -20.38 -15.48
CA ALA A 56 13.03 -20.27 -16.93
C ALA A 56 14.24 -19.48 -17.49
N ALA A 57 14.76 -18.52 -16.70
CA ALA A 57 16.02 -17.84 -17.04
C ALA A 57 17.27 -18.69 -16.76
N GLY A 58 17.11 -19.94 -16.28
CA GLY A 58 18.21 -20.85 -15.98
C GLY A 58 18.97 -20.47 -14.71
N ALA A 59 18.30 -19.85 -13.73
CA ALA A 59 18.87 -19.49 -12.43
C ALA A 59 18.06 -20.14 -11.30
N SER A 60 18.64 -20.18 -10.11
CA SER A 60 17.94 -20.54 -8.88
C SER A 60 17.76 -19.29 -8.02
N PRO A 61 16.63 -19.14 -7.29
CA PRO A 61 16.49 -18.08 -6.33
C PRO A 61 17.63 -18.00 -5.31
N ALA A 62 18.23 -19.15 -4.95
CA ALA A 62 19.38 -19.23 -4.04
C ALA A 62 20.64 -18.51 -4.55
N ASP A 63 20.78 -18.37 -5.87
CA ASP A 63 21.94 -17.77 -6.52
C ASP A 63 21.84 -16.27 -6.69
N LEU A 64 20.68 -15.66 -6.37
CA LEU A 64 20.43 -14.24 -6.59
C LEU A 64 20.87 -13.41 -5.39
N ASP A 65 21.51 -12.28 -5.66
CA ASP A 65 21.92 -11.30 -4.66
C ASP A 65 20.81 -10.28 -4.37
N LEU A 66 19.98 -10.00 -5.38
CA LEU A 66 18.92 -9.02 -5.29
C LEU A 66 17.76 -9.37 -6.23
N ILE A 67 16.55 -9.21 -5.75
CA ILE A 67 15.35 -9.24 -6.57
C ILE A 67 14.66 -7.87 -6.48
N ILE A 68 14.39 -7.25 -7.64
CA ILE A 68 13.56 -6.05 -7.77
C ILE A 68 12.25 -6.49 -8.42
N HIS A 69 11.15 -6.29 -7.71
CA HIS A 69 9.85 -6.83 -8.08
C HIS A 69 8.83 -5.73 -8.36
N GLY A 70 8.33 -5.70 -9.60
CA GLY A 70 7.15 -4.93 -10.01
C GLY A 70 5.89 -5.78 -9.89
N THR A 71 4.79 -5.19 -9.46
CA THR A 71 3.50 -5.88 -9.36
C THR A 71 2.33 -4.96 -9.67
N THR A 72 1.32 -5.50 -10.35
CA THR A 72 0.04 -4.81 -10.60
C THR A 72 -1.04 -5.19 -9.60
N ALA A 73 -0.72 -5.96 -8.55
CA ALA A 73 -1.71 -6.49 -7.60
C ALA A 73 -2.56 -5.39 -6.95
N THR A 74 -1.94 -4.30 -6.48
CA THR A 74 -2.63 -3.17 -5.86
C THR A 74 -3.43 -2.35 -6.87
N THR A 75 -2.89 -2.13 -8.05
CA THR A 75 -3.58 -1.43 -9.16
C THR A 75 -4.84 -2.19 -9.56
N ASN A 76 -4.72 -3.49 -9.78
CA ASN A 76 -5.85 -4.33 -10.14
C ASN A 76 -6.92 -4.37 -9.04
N ALA A 77 -6.51 -4.48 -7.77
CA ALA A 77 -7.42 -4.45 -6.64
C ALA A 77 -8.26 -3.17 -6.61
N VAL A 78 -7.64 -2.00 -6.85
CA VAL A 78 -8.34 -0.71 -6.88
C VAL A 78 -9.27 -0.61 -8.10
N LEU A 79 -8.80 -0.98 -9.29
CA LEU A 79 -9.58 -0.91 -10.53
C LEU A 79 -10.81 -1.83 -10.50
N GLU A 80 -10.64 -3.04 -9.96
CA GLU A 80 -11.71 -4.03 -9.83
C GLU A 80 -12.58 -3.82 -8.59
N ARG A 81 -12.28 -2.83 -7.75
CA ARG A 81 -12.96 -2.61 -6.46
C ARG A 81 -12.92 -3.83 -5.52
N LYS A 82 -11.93 -4.71 -5.69
CA LYS A 82 -11.69 -5.87 -4.83
C LYS A 82 -10.67 -5.51 -3.75
N VAL A 83 -11.05 -4.61 -2.88
CA VAL A 83 -10.20 -4.05 -1.81
C VAL A 83 -10.66 -4.50 -0.43
N ALA A 84 -9.83 -4.31 0.58
CA ALA A 84 -10.20 -4.57 1.96
C ALA A 84 -11.36 -3.65 2.40
N LYS A 85 -12.19 -4.12 3.31
CA LYS A 85 -13.20 -3.30 3.96
C LYS A 85 -12.53 -2.35 4.93
N VAL A 86 -12.64 -1.05 4.68
CA VAL A 86 -11.95 -0.01 5.43
C VAL A 86 -12.93 0.79 6.27
N GLY A 87 -12.55 1.09 7.52
CA GLY A 87 -13.18 2.11 8.36
C GLY A 87 -12.41 3.43 8.31
N LEU A 88 -13.11 4.53 8.55
CA LEU A 88 -12.53 5.87 8.71
C LEU A 88 -12.95 6.45 10.04
N ILE A 89 -12.00 7.01 10.79
CA ILE A 89 -12.23 7.88 11.94
C ILE A 89 -11.77 9.28 11.55
N THR A 90 -12.67 10.25 11.63
CA THR A 90 -12.41 11.63 11.18
C THR A 90 -12.99 12.66 12.15
N THR A 91 -12.64 13.92 11.94
CA THR A 91 -13.17 15.09 12.68
C THR A 91 -14.69 15.17 12.56
N GLU A 92 -15.38 15.44 13.64
CA GLU A 92 -16.82 15.64 13.67
C GLU A 92 -17.27 16.72 12.68
N GLY A 93 -18.34 16.42 11.89
CA GLY A 93 -18.86 17.26 10.82
C GLY A 93 -18.17 17.07 9.45
N PHE A 94 -17.16 16.21 9.33
CA PHE A 94 -16.32 16.07 8.12
C PHE A 94 -16.27 14.67 7.50
N ARG A 95 -17.13 13.74 7.94
CA ARG A 95 -17.15 12.36 7.40
C ARG A 95 -17.46 12.27 5.90
N ASP A 96 -18.12 13.26 5.34
CA ASP A 96 -18.55 13.21 3.94
C ASP A 96 -17.54 13.86 2.96
N VAL A 97 -16.36 14.30 3.45
CA VAL A 97 -15.29 14.86 2.61
C VAL A 97 -14.90 13.92 1.47
N LEU A 98 -14.78 12.61 1.74
CA LEU A 98 -14.41 11.62 0.72
C LEU A 98 -15.48 11.44 -0.36
N GLU A 99 -16.75 11.68 -0.06
CA GLU A 99 -17.86 11.58 -0.99
C GLU A 99 -18.07 12.87 -1.77
N LEU A 100 -17.93 14.03 -1.09
CA LEU A 100 -18.03 15.33 -1.72
C LEU A 100 -16.89 15.62 -2.69
N GLY A 101 -15.72 15.02 -2.43
CA GLY A 101 -14.54 15.16 -3.27
C GLY A 101 -14.16 16.61 -3.51
N ARG A 102 -13.74 16.91 -4.72
CA ARG A 102 -13.48 18.27 -5.20
C ARG A 102 -14.74 18.97 -5.75
N ARG A 103 -15.93 18.47 -5.43
CA ARG A 103 -17.21 18.91 -6.00
C ARG A 103 -17.26 18.84 -7.53
N THR A 104 -16.45 17.99 -8.13
CA THR A 104 -16.51 17.71 -9.56
C THR A 104 -17.76 16.89 -9.86
N ARG A 105 -18.45 17.26 -10.92
CA ARG A 105 -19.65 16.51 -11.35
C ARG A 105 -19.21 15.15 -11.90
N PRO A 106 -19.90 14.04 -11.57
CA PRO A 106 -19.63 12.73 -12.15
C PRO A 106 -19.80 12.71 -13.68
N ARG A 107 -20.64 13.62 -14.20
CA ARG A 107 -20.84 13.82 -15.64
C ARG A 107 -20.69 15.31 -15.98
N ALA A 108 -20.12 15.62 -17.14
CA ALA A 108 -19.90 16.99 -17.59
C ALA A 108 -21.20 17.81 -17.71
N TYR A 109 -22.30 17.17 -18.08
CA TYR A 109 -23.59 17.78 -18.24
C TYR A 109 -24.66 17.09 -17.38
N GLY A 110 -25.64 17.89 -16.92
CA GLY A 110 -26.72 17.44 -16.05
C GLY A 110 -26.35 17.41 -14.57
N MET A 111 -27.34 17.11 -13.73
CA MET A 111 -27.19 16.98 -12.26
C MET A 111 -27.29 15.52 -11.83
N THR A 112 -26.91 14.61 -12.73
CA THR A 112 -27.03 13.15 -12.52
C THR A 112 -25.66 12.51 -12.34
N GLY A 113 -25.65 11.41 -11.62
CA GLY A 113 -24.48 10.62 -11.31
C GLY A 113 -24.14 10.71 -9.82
N THR A 114 -23.65 9.62 -9.28
CA THR A 114 -23.17 9.49 -7.92
C THR A 114 -21.67 9.30 -7.93
N PHE A 115 -21.00 9.91 -6.99
CA PHE A 115 -19.60 9.60 -6.70
C PHE A 115 -19.58 8.40 -5.75
N GLU A 116 -18.84 7.36 -6.11
CA GLU A 116 -18.68 6.17 -5.28
C GLU A 116 -17.40 6.29 -4.47
N PRO A 117 -17.48 6.64 -3.17
CA PRO A 117 -16.30 6.73 -2.32
C PRO A 117 -15.73 5.32 -2.06
N LEU A 118 -14.43 5.29 -1.75
CA LEU A 118 -13.74 4.03 -1.44
C LEU A 118 -14.21 3.43 -0.10
N ILE A 119 -14.59 4.30 0.85
CA ILE A 119 -15.14 3.91 2.16
C ILE A 119 -16.61 4.31 2.19
N GLU A 120 -17.50 3.33 2.32
CA GLU A 120 -18.93 3.58 2.41
C GLU A 120 -19.30 4.40 3.64
N ARG A 121 -20.35 5.21 3.55
CA ARG A 121 -20.77 6.14 4.61
C ARG A 121 -20.99 5.49 5.98
N PRO A 122 -21.57 4.27 6.12
CA PRO A 122 -21.71 3.62 7.42
C PRO A 122 -20.40 3.30 8.15
N PHE A 123 -19.28 3.26 7.42
CA PHE A 123 -17.94 2.98 7.95
C PHE A 123 -17.09 4.23 8.13
N ARG A 124 -17.67 5.42 7.92
CA ARG A 124 -17.05 6.71 8.22
C ARG A 124 -17.58 7.20 9.55
N ARG A 125 -16.75 7.21 10.57
CA ARG A 125 -17.06 7.56 11.95
C ARG A 125 -16.45 8.89 12.34
N GLU A 126 -17.13 9.64 13.15
CA GLU A 126 -16.74 10.97 13.58
C GLU A 126 -16.41 10.97 15.06
N VAL A 127 -15.39 11.75 15.42
CA VAL A 127 -15.03 11.97 16.83
C VAL A 127 -14.88 13.46 17.10
N PRO A 128 -15.32 13.92 18.28
CA PRO A 128 -15.10 15.29 18.73
C PRO A 128 -13.59 15.56 18.85
N GLU A 129 -13.08 16.38 17.98
CA GLU A 129 -11.74 16.95 18.01
C GLU A 129 -11.66 18.10 16.99
N ARG A 130 -10.76 19.06 17.17
CA ARG A 130 -10.50 20.09 16.16
C ARG A 130 -9.15 20.74 16.35
N MET A 131 -8.36 20.77 15.25
CA MET A 131 -7.23 21.66 15.07
C MET A 131 -7.61 22.80 14.12
N ASN A 132 -7.01 23.97 14.29
CA ASN A 132 -7.10 25.05 13.30
C ASN A 132 -5.94 24.99 12.30
N ALA A 133 -5.94 25.87 11.29
CA ALA A 133 -4.90 25.90 10.26
C ALA A 133 -3.52 26.34 10.80
N GLN A 134 -3.45 26.95 11.96
CA GLN A 134 -2.22 27.33 12.69
C GLN A 134 -1.66 26.18 13.54
N GLY A 135 -2.39 25.05 13.61
CA GLY A 135 -2.01 23.89 14.43
C GLY A 135 -2.38 24.03 15.91
N GLU A 136 -3.24 24.98 16.26
CA GLU A 136 -3.72 25.15 17.62
C GLU A 136 -4.94 24.26 17.89
N VAL A 137 -5.06 23.75 19.11
CA VAL A 137 -6.20 22.95 19.54
C VAL A 137 -7.41 23.83 19.76
N VAL A 138 -8.46 23.64 18.97
CA VAL A 138 -9.76 24.30 19.13
C VAL A 138 -10.69 23.46 20.00
N THR A 139 -10.72 22.14 19.74
CA THR A 139 -11.47 21.16 20.54
C THR A 139 -10.51 20.02 20.88
N PRO A 140 -10.32 19.70 22.16
CA PRO A 140 -9.51 18.54 22.56
C PRO A 140 -10.05 17.24 22.00
N LEU A 141 -9.16 16.27 21.76
CA LEU A 141 -9.53 14.95 21.28
C LEU A 141 -10.35 14.20 22.35
N ASP A 142 -11.53 13.74 21.97
CA ASP A 142 -12.31 12.81 22.80
C ASP A 142 -11.79 11.37 22.61
N GLU A 143 -10.86 10.97 23.46
CA GLU A 143 -10.25 9.63 23.43
C GLU A 143 -11.27 8.51 23.67
N ALA A 144 -12.34 8.76 24.45
CA ALA A 144 -13.39 7.76 24.68
C ALA A 144 -14.21 7.54 23.41
N ALA A 145 -14.50 8.61 22.66
CA ALA A 145 -15.13 8.50 21.34
C ALA A 145 -14.25 7.73 20.36
N VAL A 146 -12.93 7.99 20.33
CA VAL A 146 -12.01 7.23 19.46
C VAL A 146 -12.09 5.73 19.74
N ARG A 147 -12.06 5.31 21.02
CA ARG A 147 -12.18 3.89 21.41
C ARG A 147 -13.50 3.30 20.92
N ARG A 148 -14.60 3.94 21.25
CA ARG A 148 -15.94 3.48 20.88
C ARG A 148 -16.11 3.30 19.37
N GLU A 149 -15.68 4.28 18.59
CA GLU A 149 -15.81 4.21 17.13
C GLU A 149 -14.85 3.19 16.50
N ALA A 150 -13.65 3.02 17.05
CA ALA A 150 -12.73 1.96 16.62
C ALA A 150 -13.30 0.56 16.86
N GLU A 151 -13.83 0.31 18.07
CA GLU A 151 -14.50 -0.96 18.44
C GLU A 151 -15.70 -1.23 17.53
N ALA A 152 -16.52 -0.21 17.26
CA ALA A 152 -17.66 -0.32 16.37
C ALA A 152 -17.26 -0.67 14.92
N LEU A 153 -16.18 -0.08 14.40
CA LEU A 153 -15.66 -0.41 13.07
C LEU A 153 -15.08 -1.82 13.02
N ALA A 154 -14.35 -2.24 14.05
CA ALA A 154 -13.83 -3.61 14.14
C ALA A 154 -14.98 -4.62 14.21
N ALA A 155 -16.00 -4.38 15.02
CA ALA A 155 -17.20 -5.21 15.12
C ALA A 155 -18.01 -5.25 13.81
N ALA A 156 -17.97 -4.18 13.02
CA ALA A 156 -18.56 -4.13 11.69
C ALA A 156 -17.76 -4.92 10.63
N GLY A 157 -16.64 -5.54 11.01
CA GLY A 157 -15.79 -6.35 10.13
C GLY A 157 -14.91 -5.52 9.20
N CYS A 158 -14.53 -4.30 9.58
CA CYS A 158 -13.50 -3.56 8.87
C CYS A 158 -12.15 -4.24 9.09
N GLU A 159 -11.44 -4.54 8.00
CA GLU A 159 -10.12 -5.18 8.04
C GLU A 159 -9.02 -4.15 8.32
N ALA A 160 -9.17 -2.94 7.80
CA ALA A 160 -8.26 -1.83 7.99
C ALA A 160 -8.99 -0.58 8.45
N VAL A 161 -8.26 0.36 9.07
CA VAL A 161 -8.81 1.62 9.53
C VAL A 161 -7.89 2.79 9.17
N VAL A 162 -8.52 3.89 8.78
CA VAL A 162 -7.87 5.18 8.53
C VAL A 162 -8.22 6.13 9.67
N ILE A 163 -7.23 6.84 10.17
CA ILE A 163 -7.43 8.01 11.03
C ILE A 163 -7.01 9.23 10.22
N HIS A 164 -7.94 10.13 10.01
CA HIS A 164 -7.72 11.31 9.17
C HIS A 164 -8.47 12.51 9.74
N PHE A 165 -7.73 13.40 10.38
CA PHE A 165 -8.27 14.61 10.99
C PHE A 165 -7.94 15.85 10.18
N LEU A 166 -8.76 16.88 10.34
CA LEU A 166 -8.51 18.17 9.73
C LEU A 166 -7.24 18.79 10.30
N HIS A 167 -6.50 19.48 9.43
CA HIS A 167 -5.28 20.20 9.77
C HIS A 167 -4.16 19.37 10.42
N SER A 168 -4.21 18.03 10.32
CA SER A 168 -3.14 17.16 10.82
C SER A 168 -1.79 17.37 10.09
N TYR A 169 -1.79 18.02 8.94
CA TYR A 169 -0.56 18.48 8.26
C TYR A 169 0.16 19.60 9.04
N ALA A 170 -0.59 20.44 9.77
CA ALA A 170 -0.05 21.52 10.60
C ALA A 170 0.32 21.05 12.01
N ASN A 171 -0.53 20.20 12.59
CA ASN A 171 -0.29 19.57 13.90
C ASN A 171 -0.91 18.17 13.95
N PRO A 172 -0.11 17.10 13.88
CA PRO A 172 -0.61 15.73 13.87
C PRO A 172 -0.91 15.14 15.27
N ALA A 173 -0.79 15.92 16.34
CA ALA A 173 -0.86 15.39 17.73
C ALA A 173 -2.14 14.58 18.01
N HIS A 174 -3.32 15.06 17.58
CA HIS A 174 -4.57 14.33 17.74
C HIS A 174 -4.61 13.04 16.92
N GLU A 175 -4.13 13.09 15.68
CA GLU A 175 -4.11 11.93 14.78
C GLU A 175 -3.12 10.86 15.28
N ILE A 176 -1.95 11.27 15.79
CA ILE A 176 -0.98 10.39 16.45
C ILE A 176 -1.62 9.74 17.68
N ARG A 177 -2.21 10.55 18.55
CA ARG A 177 -2.83 10.04 19.79
C ARG A 177 -3.99 9.08 19.53
N ALA A 178 -4.85 9.39 18.58
CA ALA A 178 -5.90 8.48 18.13
C ALA A 178 -5.32 7.20 17.54
N GLY A 179 -4.22 7.30 16.78
CA GLY A 179 -3.49 6.16 16.24
C GLY A 179 -2.95 5.22 17.30
N GLU A 180 -2.38 5.75 18.37
CA GLU A 180 -1.92 4.94 19.52
C GLU A 180 -3.07 4.16 20.16
N ILE A 181 -4.21 4.83 20.40
CA ILE A 181 -5.40 4.23 20.99
C ILE A 181 -5.91 3.10 20.09
N VAL A 182 -6.06 3.38 18.79
CA VAL A 182 -6.60 2.41 17.83
C VAL A 182 -5.65 1.23 17.64
N LYS A 183 -4.34 1.44 17.52
CA LYS A 183 -3.34 0.36 17.43
C LYS A 183 -3.39 -0.59 18.62
N GLY A 184 -3.77 -0.09 19.81
CA GLY A 184 -3.95 -0.92 21.00
C GLY A 184 -5.22 -1.77 21.02
N LEU A 185 -6.20 -1.48 20.16
CA LEU A 185 -7.50 -2.15 20.09
C LEU A 185 -7.70 -2.92 18.78
N TRP A 186 -7.05 -2.49 17.70
CA TRP A 186 -7.25 -3.05 16.37
C TRP A 186 -6.66 -4.47 16.26
N PRO A 187 -7.39 -5.43 15.69
CA PRO A 187 -6.99 -6.85 15.73
C PRO A 187 -5.74 -7.18 14.89
N ASN A 188 -5.29 -6.23 14.08
CA ASN A 188 -4.12 -6.38 13.21
C ASN A 188 -3.36 -5.04 13.07
N GLY A 189 -2.28 -5.01 12.29
CA GLY A 189 -1.46 -3.82 12.10
C GLY A 189 -1.97 -2.82 11.03
N TYR A 190 -3.15 -3.01 10.47
CA TYR A 190 -3.64 -2.20 9.34
C TYR A 190 -4.34 -0.92 9.81
N VAL A 191 -3.55 -0.06 10.46
CA VAL A 191 -3.96 1.26 10.94
C VAL A 191 -3.15 2.32 10.19
N THR A 192 -3.82 3.11 9.38
CA THR A 192 -3.22 4.16 8.55
C THR A 192 -3.50 5.53 9.15
N LEU A 193 -2.46 6.35 9.32
CA LEU A 193 -2.56 7.76 9.71
C LEU A 193 -2.37 8.65 8.48
N GLY A 194 -3.30 9.57 8.23
CA GLY A 194 -3.32 10.39 7.02
C GLY A 194 -2.07 11.24 6.87
N HIS A 195 -1.60 11.86 7.95
CA HIS A 195 -0.41 12.74 7.94
C HIS A 195 0.91 12.00 7.67
N GLU A 196 1.00 10.69 7.99
CA GLU A 196 2.23 9.90 7.74
C GLU A 196 2.44 9.63 6.25
N LEU A 197 1.36 9.54 5.47
CA LEU A 197 1.42 9.23 4.04
C LEU A 197 1.56 10.46 3.16
N LEU A 198 0.88 11.53 3.52
CA LEU A 198 0.81 12.75 2.71
C LEU A 198 0.64 13.98 3.61
N SER A 199 1.61 14.89 3.57
CA SER A 199 1.56 16.18 4.30
C SER A 199 0.90 17.29 3.47
N GLU A 200 -0.12 16.97 2.68
CA GLU A 200 -0.88 17.93 1.88
C GLU A 200 -1.90 18.67 2.77
N TYR A 201 -2.04 19.99 2.57
CA TYR A 201 -3.01 20.79 3.32
C TYR A 201 -4.46 20.44 3.00
N ARG A 202 -4.71 19.91 1.80
CA ARG A 202 -6.05 19.52 1.36
C ARG A 202 -6.50 18.23 2.00
N GLU A 203 -7.61 18.27 2.72
CA GLU A 203 -8.18 17.14 3.43
C GLU A 203 -8.64 16.01 2.50
N TYR A 204 -9.19 16.35 1.32
CA TYR A 204 -9.66 15.35 0.37
C TYR A 204 -8.51 14.50 -0.19
N GLU A 205 -7.46 15.13 -0.67
CA GLU A 205 -6.28 14.43 -1.23
C GLU A 205 -5.60 13.57 -0.18
N ARG A 206 -5.42 14.09 1.02
CA ARG A 206 -4.81 13.37 2.14
C ARG A 206 -5.68 12.19 2.57
N GLY A 207 -7.00 12.42 2.76
CA GLY A 207 -7.95 11.38 3.14
C GLY A 207 -8.12 10.30 2.08
N THR A 208 -8.14 10.66 0.79
CA THR A 208 -8.22 9.70 -0.32
C THR A 208 -6.96 8.85 -0.40
N THR A 209 -5.77 9.46 -0.30
CA THR A 209 -4.50 8.71 -0.29
C THR A 209 -4.44 7.74 0.87
N ALA A 210 -4.83 8.14 2.07
CA ALA A 210 -4.91 7.28 3.24
C ALA A 210 -5.93 6.14 3.05
N SER A 211 -7.08 6.43 2.43
CA SER A 211 -8.12 5.43 2.14
C SER A 211 -7.62 4.38 1.13
N VAL A 212 -6.94 4.82 0.07
CA VAL A 212 -6.33 3.89 -0.91
C VAL A 212 -5.29 3.03 -0.21
N ASN A 213 -4.42 3.62 0.61
CA ASN A 213 -3.40 2.87 1.36
C ASN A 213 -4.03 1.76 2.20
N ALA A 214 -4.98 2.12 3.05
CA ALA A 214 -5.66 1.15 3.93
C ALA A 214 -6.39 0.06 3.15
N ALA A 215 -6.98 0.41 2.00
CA ALA A 215 -7.74 -0.51 1.16
C ALA A 215 -6.87 -1.57 0.48
N VAL A 216 -5.63 -1.25 0.12
CA VAL A 216 -4.72 -2.17 -0.57
C VAL A 216 -3.66 -2.77 0.34
N GLN A 217 -3.42 -2.21 1.52
CA GLN A 217 -2.41 -2.66 2.47
C GLN A 217 -2.51 -4.15 2.83
N PRO A 218 -3.68 -4.70 3.22
CA PRO A 218 -3.81 -6.11 3.56
C PRO A 218 -3.54 -7.03 2.36
N ILE A 219 -3.88 -6.57 1.16
CA ILE A 219 -3.70 -7.33 -0.08
C ILE A 219 -2.21 -7.43 -0.41
N LEU A 220 -1.53 -6.28 -0.38
CA LEU A 220 -0.09 -6.21 -0.66
C LEU A 220 0.71 -6.99 0.37
N ASP A 221 0.36 -6.86 1.65
CA ASP A 221 1.04 -7.55 2.74
C ASP A 221 0.96 -9.07 2.58
N ARG A 222 -0.24 -9.61 2.37
CA ARG A 222 -0.43 -11.05 2.11
C ARG A 222 0.31 -11.52 0.86
N TYR A 223 0.31 -10.71 -0.19
CA TYR A 223 1.03 -11.01 -1.42
C TYR A 223 2.54 -11.09 -1.19
N VAL A 224 3.11 -10.07 -0.56
CA VAL A 224 4.56 -9.98 -0.30
C VAL A 224 5.02 -11.07 0.65
N GLN A 225 4.28 -11.35 1.73
CA GLN A 225 4.59 -12.43 2.66
C GLN A 225 4.63 -13.80 1.96
N ARG A 226 3.65 -14.07 1.07
CA ARG A 226 3.64 -15.30 0.27
C ARG A 226 4.85 -15.37 -0.66
N LEU A 227 5.15 -14.28 -1.37
CA LEU A 227 6.29 -14.22 -2.28
C LEU A 227 7.61 -14.45 -1.54
N GLN A 228 7.81 -13.80 -0.39
CA GLN A 228 8.99 -14.02 0.44
C GLN A 228 9.07 -15.48 0.95
N GLY A 229 7.94 -16.06 1.34
CA GLY A 229 7.87 -17.47 1.74
C GLY A 229 8.28 -18.44 0.62
N ASP A 230 7.72 -18.25 -0.59
CA ASP A 230 8.01 -19.07 -1.76
C ASP A 230 9.49 -18.94 -2.18
N LEU A 231 10.03 -17.72 -2.20
CA LEU A 231 11.44 -17.47 -2.50
C LEU A 231 12.38 -18.07 -1.43
N SER A 232 12.02 -17.92 -0.15
CA SER A 232 12.81 -18.46 0.97
C SER A 232 12.83 -19.99 0.95
N ALA A 233 11.73 -20.64 0.60
CA ALA A 233 11.65 -22.10 0.44
C ALA A 233 12.56 -22.60 -0.69
N LYS A 234 12.85 -21.76 -1.70
CA LYS A 234 13.78 -22.02 -2.81
C LYS A 234 15.21 -21.54 -2.53
N GLY A 235 15.51 -21.15 -1.29
CA GLY A 235 16.87 -20.81 -0.85
C GLY A 235 17.26 -19.33 -0.96
N PHE A 236 16.37 -18.44 -1.42
CA PHE A 236 16.65 -17.00 -1.42
C PHE A 236 16.79 -16.48 0.02
N ARG A 237 17.88 -15.74 0.31
CA ARG A 237 18.20 -15.24 1.66
C ARG A 237 18.60 -13.77 1.65
N ARG A 238 18.43 -13.08 0.53
CA ARG A 238 18.83 -11.69 0.32
C ARG A 238 17.63 -10.76 0.32
N ASP A 239 17.83 -9.52 -0.09
CA ASP A 239 16.81 -8.49 -0.09
C ASP A 239 15.85 -8.63 -1.29
N LEU A 240 14.56 -8.58 -0.99
CA LEU A 240 13.50 -8.38 -1.96
C LEU A 240 13.07 -6.92 -1.93
N LEU A 241 13.25 -6.22 -3.03
CA LEU A 241 12.77 -4.86 -3.21
C LEU A 241 11.51 -4.85 -4.07
N VAL A 242 10.56 -3.99 -3.71
CA VAL A 242 9.32 -3.78 -4.45
C VAL A 242 9.33 -2.40 -5.09
N MET A 243 8.93 -2.33 -6.35
CA MET A 243 8.89 -1.10 -7.13
C MET A 243 7.68 -0.25 -6.76
N ASN A 244 7.90 1.05 -6.61
CA ASN A 244 6.86 2.07 -6.44
C ASN A 244 6.44 2.67 -7.79
N GLY A 245 5.26 3.31 -7.83
CA GLY A 245 4.73 3.95 -9.03
C GLY A 245 5.56 5.14 -9.57
N ASN A 246 6.53 5.63 -8.81
CA ASN A 246 7.48 6.66 -9.24
C ASN A 246 8.83 6.09 -9.74
N GLY A 247 8.93 4.76 -9.91
CA GLY A 247 10.16 4.08 -10.32
C GLY A 247 11.19 3.83 -9.20
N GLY A 248 10.92 4.32 -7.97
CA GLY A 248 11.74 3.99 -6.79
C GLY A 248 11.47 2.58 -6.28
N THR A 249 12.32 2.10 -5.40
CA THR A 249 12.16 0.78 -4.77
C THR A 249 12.17 0.90 -3.25
N VAL A 250 11.47 0.00 -2.58
CA VAL A 250 11.39 -0.09 -1.13
C VAL A 250 11.51 -1.56 -0.71
N SER A 251 12.08 -1.81 0.47
CA SER A 251 12.16 -3.18 1.00
C SER A 251 10.77 -3.80 1.12
N ALA A 252 10.65 -5.07 0.76
CA ALA A 252 9.43 -5.86 0.88
C ALA A 252 8.86 -5.88 2.32
N THR A 253 9.71 -5.73 3.34
CA THR A 253 9.29 -5.66 4.74
C THR A 253 8.59 -4.35 5.12
N LEU A 254 8.78 -3.29 4.34
CA LEU A 254 8.25 -1.96 4.62
C LEU A 254 7.14 -1.55 3.65
N VAL A 255 7.09 -2.17 2.47
CA VAL A 255 6.20 -1.75 1.36
C VAL A 255 4.73 -1.71 1.75
N ALA A 256 4.28 -2.62 2.61
CA ALA A 256 2.88 -2.66 3.04
C ALA A 256 2.47 -1.43 3.85
N ARG A 257 3.37 -0.75 4.55
CA ARG A 257 3.06 0.48 5.30
C ARG A 257 2.64 1.63 4.38
N GLU A 258 3.22 1.68 3.19
CA GLU A 258 2.99 2.71 2.18
C GLU A 258 2.44 2.10 0.88
N ALA A 259 1.51 1.16 1.02
CA ALA A 259 0.97 0.36 -0.07
C ALA A 259 0.40 1.20 -1.23
N ALA A 260 -0.14 2.40 -0.94
CA ALA A 260 -0.61 3.34 -1.96
C ALA A 260 0.48 3.70 -2.97
N LYS A 261 1.76 3.72 -2.58
CA LYS A 261 2.88 4.03 -3.47
C LYS A 261 3.13 2.96 -4.54
N THR A 262 2.58 1.75 -4.37
CA THR A 262 2.68 0.67 -5.37
C THR A 262 1.54 0.68 -6.38
N VAL A 263 0.51 1.49 -6.16
CA VAL A 263 -0.57 1.67 -7.13
C VAL A 263 0.00 2.36 -8.36
N MET A 264 -0.28 1.83 -9.54
CA MET A 264 0.27 2.27 -10.84
C MET A 264 1.78 2.00 -11.03
N SER A 265 2.40 1.09 -10.27
CA SER A 265 3.81 0.72 -10.45
C SER A 265 4.09 -0.12 -11.71
N GLY A 266 3.08 -0.78 -12.28
CA GLY A 266 3.26 -1.57 -13.50
C GLY A 266 3.61 -0.75 -14.75
N PRO A 267 3.08 0.46 -14.96
CA PRO A 267 3.48 1.36 -16.06
C PRO A 267 4.79 2.13 -15.81
N ALA A 268 5.37 2.08 -14.59
CA ALA A 268 6.55 2.87 -14.19
C ALA A 268 7.91 2.24 -14.64
#